data_c416533534663ed036e328b7fb81e2d7
#
_entry.id   c416533534663ed036e328b7fb81e2d7
#
_cell.length_a   1.000
_cell.length_b   1.000
_cell.length_c   1.000
_cell.angle_alpha   90.00
_cell.angle_beta   90.00
_cell.angle_gamma   90.00
#
_symmetry.space_group_name_H-M   'P 1'
#
loop_
_entity.id
_entity.type
_entity.pdbx_description
1 polymer ?
#
loop_
_entity_poly.entity_id
_entity_poly.type
_entity_poly.pdbx_seq_one_letter_code
_entity_poly.pdbx_strand_id
1 'polypeptide(L)'
;MLPNMLRFCFTTLCASKASPFPLSVSVSKPILKPRSQMASFSSSSSSKLLFRQLFEKESSTYTYLLADASHPERPALLIDPVDRTVDRDVLLIEQLGLKLVYALNTHVHADHVTGTGLIKRKVSGVKSVISKASGATADLYVEPGDKVHFGDLFLEVRATPGHTKGCVTYVTGDAPDQPQPRMAFTGDALLIRGCGRTDFQVVFFFPIFFSYASQDWWEFRAALQINPYTGMNLTICTLPKSTLIYPAHDYRGFTVSTVGEEMEHNPRLTKDEEKFKNIMANLNLSYPKMIDIAVPANMVCGIQTNP
;
A
#
# COMPACT_ATOMS: atom_id res chain seq x y z
N MET A 1 47.13 -8.63 33.39
CA MET A 1 48.26 -8.09 32.64
C MET A 1 47.71 -7.13 31.55
N LEU A 2 47.67 -5.87 31.89
CA LEU A 2 47.77 -4.69 31.03
C LEU A 2 49.29 -4.40 30.88
N PRO A 3 49.80 -3.56 29.95
CA PRO A 3 49.21 -2.37 29.30
C PRO A 3 49.66 -2.19 27.82
N ASN A 4 49.11 -1.22 27.08
CA ASN A 4 49.73 0.04 26.68
C ASN A 4 48.86 0.83 25.72
N MET A 5 48.51 1.96 26.20
CA MET A 5 48.39 3.32 25.69
C MET A 5 49.46 3.75 24.67
N LEU A 6 49.08 4.46 23.66
CA LEU A 6 49.91 5.56 23.08
C LEU A 6 49.02 6.66 22.53
N ARG A 7 49.18 7.83 23.15
CA ARG A 7 48.78 9.17 22.74
C ARG A 7 49.78 9.69 21.69
N PHE A 8 49.38 10.66 20.90
CA PHE A 8 50.16 11.81 20.41
C PHE A 8 49.36 12.46 19.27
N CYS A 9 49.32 13.71 18.99
CA CYS A 9 49.73 14.99 19.65
C CYS A 9 49.16 16.10 18.74
N PHE A 10 48.78 17.18 19.38
CA PHE A 10 48.45 18.47 18.75
C PHE A 10 49.67 19.08 18.05
N THR A 11 49.48 19.80 16.94
CA THR A 11 50.30 20.96 16.61
C THR A 11 49.47 22.08 16.00
N THR A 12 49.78 23.19 16.52
CA THR A 12 49.21 24.53 16.48
C THR A 12 49.92 25.40 15.40
N LEU A 13 49.20 26.40 14.90
CA LEU A 13 49.61 27.71 14.43
C LEU A 13 50.45 27.86 13.15
N CYS A 14 49.91 28.67 12.23
CA CYS A 14 50.61 29.94 11.89
C CYS A 14 49.65 30.98 11.28
N ALA A 15 49.64 32.16 11.88
CA ALA A 15 48.94 33.34 11.41
C ALA A 15 49.89 34.14 10.52
N SER A 16 49.39 34.73 9.43
CA SER A 16 50.08 35.87 8.77
C SER A 16 49.12 37.00 8.48
N LYS A 17 49.49 38.16 8.98
CA LYS A 17 48.87 39.49 8.81
C LYS A 17 49.15 40.00 7.40
N ALA A 18 48.20 40.68 6.79
CA ALA A 18 48.45 41.79 5.85
C ALA A 18 47.30 42.78 5.90
N SER A 19 47.66 44.04 5.99
CA SER A 19 46.88 45.23 6.22
C SER A 19 46.40 45.89 4.90
N PRO A 20 45.73 47.08 4.97
CA PRO A 20 44.60 47.38 4.08
C PRO A 20 44.98 48.49 3.06
N PHE A 21 44.22 48.51 1.95
CA PHE A 21 44.12 49.72 1.12
C PHE A 21 42.63 49.99 0.79
N PRO A 22 42.22 51.27 0.85
CA PRO A 22 40.88 51.69 0.56
C PRO A 22 40.76 52.12 -0.93
N LEU A 23 39.81 51.53 -1.63
CA LEU A 23 39.32 52.07 -2.89
C LEU A 23 37.86 52.48 -2.73
N SER A 24 37.63 53.78 -2.67
CA SER A 24 36.31 54.38 -2.74
C SER A 24 35.78 54.31 -4.18
N VAL A 25 34.72 53.52 -4.39
CA VAL A 25 33.91 53.58 -5.62
C VAL A 25 32.56 54.13 -5.25
N SER A 26 32.28 55.32 -5.74
CA SER A 26 30.99 55.99 -5.72
C SER A 26 30.02 55.22 -6.61
N VAL A 27 29.03 54.56 -6.02
CA VAL A 27 27.92 53.93 -6.78
C VAL A 27 26.66 54.73 -6.52
N SER A 28 26.21 55.41 -7.56
CA SER A 28 24.91 56.08 -7.64
C SER A 28 23.78 55.07 -7.53
N LYS A 29 22.89 55.26 -6.55
CA LYS A 29 21.69 54.44 -6.35
C LYS A 29 20.65 54.68 -7.45
N PRO A 30 20.14 53.68 -8.13
CA PRO A 30 18.90 53.82 -8.89
C PRO A 30 17.71 53.80 -7.93
N ILE A 31 16.85 54.82 -8.05
CA ILE A 31 15.57 54.90 -7.35
C ILE A 31 14.63 53.88 -7.97
N LEU A 32 14.41 52.74 -7.30
CA LEU A 32 13.37 51.76 -7.64
C LEU A 32 12.03 52.23 -7.06
N LYS A 33 11.12 52.60 -7.94
CA LYS A 33 9.69 52.78 -7.60
C LYS A 33 9.12 51.44 -7.12
N PRO A 34 8.33 51.42 -6.04
CA PRO A 34 7.67 50.19 -5.61
C PRO A 34 6.53 49.83 -6.63
N ARG A 35 6.76 48.83 -7.45
CA ARG A 35 5.73 48.20 -8.27
C ARG A 35 5.04 47.14 -7.37
N SER A 36 3.93 47.53 -6.79
CA SER A 36 3.01 46.59 -6.14
C SER A 36 2.42 45.65 -7.18
N GLN A 37 3.12 44.56 -7.45
CA GLN A 37 2.49 43.36 -7.97
C GLN A 37 2.13 42.53 -6.77
N MET A 38 0.87 42.61 -6.34
CA MET A 38 0.23 41.50 -5.62
C MET A 38 0.30 40.29 -6.54
N ALA A 39 1.28 39.44 -6.33
CA ALA A 39 1.22 38.07 -6.83
C ALA A 39 0.00 37.45 -6.16
N SER A 40 -1.05 37.27 -6.94
CA SER A 40 -2.12 36.36 -6.55
C SER A 40 -1.46 34.98 -6.38
N PHE A 41 -1.23 34.59 -5.13
CA PHE A 41 -0.99 33.19 -4.81
C PHE A 41 -2.25 32.48 -5.32
N SER A 42 -2.14 31.82 -6.48
CA SER A 42 -3.10 30.82 -6.87
C SER A 42 -3.16 29.84 -5.70
N SER A 43 -4.31 29.70 -5.08
CA SER A 43 -4.56 28.67 -4.10
C SER A 43 -4.12 27.36 -4.73
N SER A 44 -3.02 26.78 -4.22
CA SER A 44 -2.68 25.40 -4.52
C SER A 44 -3.93 24.61 -4.16
N SER A 45 -4.57 23.96 -5.13
CA SER A 45 -5.67 23.06 -4.86
C SER A 45 -5.13 22.04 -3.86
N SER A 46 -5.53 22.14 -2.60
CA SER A 46 -5.21 21.13 -1.61
C SER A 46 -5.75 19.83 -2.18
N SER A 47 -4.88 18.83 -2.32
CA SER A 47 -5.29 17.51 -2.81
C SER A 47 -6.49 17.06 -1.95
N LYS A 48 -7.61 16.70 -2.59
CA LYS A 48 -8.79 16.17 -1.91
C LYS A 48 -8.45 14.95 -1.06
N LEU A 49 -7.50 14.13 -1.53
CA LEU A 49 -7.09 12.89 -0.88
C LEU A 49 -6.05 13.16 0.22
N LEU A 50 -6.42 12.83 1.45
CA LEU A 50 -5.46 12.58 2.53
C LEU A 50 -5.04 11.11 2.47
N PHE A 51 -3.74 10.86 2.42
CA PHE A 51 -3.16 9.52 2.34
C PHE A 51 -2.08 9.30 3.39
N ARG A 52 -2.08 8.11 4.04
CA ARG A 52 -1.02 7.65 4.93
C ARG A 52 -0.74 6.17 4.68
N GLN A 53 0.53 5.82 4.63
CA GLN A 53 1.04 4.45 4.62
C GLN A 53 1.57 4.14 6.01
N LEU A 54 0.97 3.16 6.69
CA LEU A 54 1.20 2.86 8.10
C LEU A 54 1.82 1.46 8.23
N PHE A 55 3.07 1.40 8.65
CA PHE A 55 3.82 0.15 8.71
C PHE A 55 3.59 -0.60 10.03
N GLU A 56 3.37 -1.91 9.93
CA GLU A 56 3.43 -2.87 11.03
C GLU A 56 4.67 -3.75 10.86
N LYS A 57 5.51 -3.81 11.89
CA LYS A 57 6.88 -4.35 11.78
C LYS A 57 6.93 -5.87 11.78
N GLU A 58 6.09 -6.55 12.57
CA GLU A 58 6.22 -7.99 12.81
C GLU A 58 5.80 -8.83 11.60
N SER A 59 4.71 -8.44 10.95
CA SER A 59 4.26 -9.04 9.70
C SER A 59 4.78 -8.32 8.45
N SER A 60 5.49 -7.18 8.62
CA SER A 60 5.93 -6.30 7.53
C SER A 60 4.78 -5.81 6.65
N THR A 61 3.62 -5.55 7.27
CA THR A 61 2.38 -5.16 6.59
C THR A 61 2.24 -3.65 6.55
N TYR A 62 1.73 -3.14 5.45
CA TYR A 62 1.24 -1.78 5.32
C TYR A 62 -0.27 -1.72 5.44
N THR A 63 -0.76 -0.95 6.41
CA THR A 63 -2.13 -0.45 6.45
C THR A 63 -2.19 0.89 5.73
N TYR A 64 -3.19 1.12 4.90
CA TYR A 64 -3.37 2.37 4.19
C TYR A 64 -4.58 3.14 4.69
N LEU A 65 -4.36 4.39 5.13
CA LEU A 65 -5.41 5.33 5.50
C LEU A 65 -5.66 6.29 4.33
N LEU A 66 -6.88 6.30 3.84
CA LEU A 66 -7.35 7.25 2.84
C LEU A 66 -8.54 8.04 3.39
N ALA A 67 -8.60 9.34 3.10
CA ALA A 67 -9.75 10.17 3.45
C ALA A 67 -10.00 11.26 2.42
N ASP A 68 -11.26 11.62 2.22
CA ASP A 68 -11.63 12.83 1.51
C ASP A 68 -11.51 14.03 2.47
N ALA A 69 -10.37 14.72 2.41
CA ALA A 69 -10.10 15.86 3.30
C ALA A 69 -10.92 17.11 2.94
N SER A 70 -11.52 17.17 1.75
CA SER A 70 -12.32 18.29 1.26
C SER A 70 -13.79 18.15 1.61
N HIS A 71 -14.28 16.94 1.86
CA HIS A 71 -15.66 16.67 2.22
C HIS A 71 -15.94 17.15 3.66
N PRO A 72 -17.11 17.78 3.95
CA PRO A 72 -17.42 18.32 5.27
C PRO A 72 -17.32 17.30 6.41
N GLU A 73 -17.73 16.06 6.17
CA GLU A 73 -17.65 14.97 7.16
C GLU A 73 -16.28 14.27 7.19
N ARG A 74 -15.38 14.58 6.26
CA ARG A 74 -14.05 14.00 6.15
C ARG A 74 -14.03 12.46 6.27
N PRO A 75 -14.83 11.74 5.46
CA PRO A 75 -14.91 10.28 5.54
C PRO A 75 -13.58 9.64 5.17
N ALA A 76 -13.26 8.59 5.93
CA ALA A 76 -12.00 7.87 5.81
C ALA A 76 -12.22 6.37 5.73
N LEU A 77 -11.25 5.66 5.17
CA LEU A 77 -11.19 4.21 5.16
C LEU A 77 -9.77 3.73 5.48
N LEU A 78 -9.69 2.51 6.01
CA LEU A 78 -8.45 1.76 6.17
C LEU A 78 -8.46 0.56 5.21
N ILE A 79 -7.31 0.27 4.60
CA ILE A 79 -7.08 -0.94 3.81
C ILE A 79 -6.05 -1.79 4.55
N ASP A 80 -6.34 -3.08 4.72
CA ASP A 80 -5.52 -4.09 5.39
C ASP A 80 -5.05 -3.67 6.80
N PRO A 81 -5.98 -3.29 7.73
CA PRO A 81 -5.61 -2.96 9.08
C PRO A 81 -5.14 -4.21 9.85
N VAL A 82 -4.08 -4.05 10.66
CA VAL A 82 -3.51 -5.11 11.50
C VAL A 82 -3.99 -4.96 12.94
N ASP A 83 -4.35 -6.07 13.60
CA ASP A 83 -4.91 -6.08 14.96
C ASP A 83 -4.01 -5.37 15.98
N ARG A 84 -2.71 -5.59 15.91
CA ARG A 84 -1.69 -5.03 16.83
C ARG A 84 -1.52 -3.52 16.75
N THR A 85 -1.91 -2.91 15.63
CA THR A 85 -1.76 -1.46 15.40
C THR A 85 -3.06 -0.69 15.45
N VAL A 86 -4.18 -1.33 15.78
CA VAL A 86 -5.50 -0.70 15.83
C VAL A 86 -5.53 0.55 16.70
N ASP A 87 -4.90 0.54 17.88
CA ASP A 87 -4.90 1.70 18.79
C ASP A 87 -4.16 2.88 18.18
N ARG A 88 -3.03 2.65 17.54
CA ARG A 88 -2.27 3.68 16.80
C ARG A 88 -3.12 4.26 15.67
N ASP A 89 -3.74 3.40 14.89
CA ASP A 89 -4.46 3.80 13.67
C ASP A 89 -5.74 4.58 14.02
N VAL A 90 -6.48 4.15 15.04
CA VAL A 90 -7.66 4.86 15.55
C VAL A 90 -7.26 6.21 16.13
N LEU A 91 -6.21 6.27 16.96
CA LEU A 91 -5.72 7.53 17.52
C LEU A 91 -5.31 8.52 16.41
N LEU A 92 -4.62 8.06 15.36
CA LEU A 92 -4.26 8.90 14.22
C LEU A 92 -5.50 9.46 13.51
N ILE A 93 -6.51 8.63 13.29
CA ILE A 93 -7.78 9.03 12.66
C ILE A 93 -8.47 10.12 13.50
N GLU A 94 -8.52 9.95 14.82
CA GLU A 94 -9.08 10.94 15.76
C GLU A 94 -8.28 12.26 15.74
N GLN A 95 -6.94 12.20 15.81
CA GLN A 95 -6.06 13.37 15.74
C GLN A 95 -6.20 14.16 14.43
N LEU A 96 -6.46 13.46 13.35
CA LEU A 96 -6.69 14.09 12.04
C LEU A 96 -8.12 14.58 11.86
N GLY A 97 -9.02 14.35 12.83
CA GLY A 97 -10.44 14.73 12.77
C GLY A 97 -11.16 14.05 11.60
N LEU A 98 -10.91 12.77 11.37
CA LEU A 98 -11.51 11.99 10.29
C LEU A 98 -12.65 11.12 10.81
N LYS A 99 -13.64 10.86 9.97
CA LYS A 99 -14.74 9.93 10.22
C LYS A 99 -14.45 8.59 9.53
N LEU A 100 -13.97 7.62 10.28
CA LEU A 100 -13.74 6.28 9.72
C LEU A 100 -15.09 5.63 9.37
N VAL A 101 -15.26 5.24 8.10
CA VAL A 101 -16.50 4.63 7.60
C VAL A 101 -16.30 3.17 7.20
N TYR A 102 -15.10 2.81 6.71
CA TYR A 102 -14.81 1.46 6.27
C TYR A 102 -13.46 0.96 6.76
N ALA A 103 -13.40 -0.35 7.02
CA ALA A 103 -12.17 -1.14 7.14
C ALA A 103 -12.21 -2.24 6.07
N LEU A 104 -11.34 -2.11 5.06
CA LEU A 104 -11.28 -2.98 3.90
C LEU A 104 -10.16 -4.00 4.06
N ASN A 105 -10.36 -5.21 3.52
CA ASN A 105 -9.28 -6.17 3.35
C ASN A 105 -9.15 -6.53 1.87
N THR A 106 -7.92 -6.61 1.37
CA THR A 106 -7.62 -7.02 0.00
C THR A 106 -7.84 -8.52 -0.18
N HIS A 107 -7.62 -9.30 0.88
CA HIS A 107 -7.80 -10.75 0.92
C HIS A 107 -7.90 -11.27 2.37
N VAL A 108 -8.06 -12.57 2.55
CA VAL A 108 -7.93 -13.24 3.85
C VAL A 108 -6.44 -13.46 4.13
N HIS A 109 -5.86 -12.64 5.01
CA HIS A 109 -4.45 -12.68 5.35
C HIS A 109 -4.08 -13.94 6.14
N ALA A 110 -2.89 -14.48 5.91
CA ALA A 110 -2.36 -15.67 6.59
C ALA A 110 -1.22 -15.35 7.57
N ASP A 111 -0.68 -14.16 7.55
CA ASP A 111 0.51 -13.72 8.28
C ASP A 111 0.19 -12.87 9.51
N HIS A 112 -1.01 -12.27 9.56
CA HIS A 112 -1.51 -11.50 10.70
C HIS A 112 -3.04 -11.58 10.82
N VAL A 113 -3.55 -11.26 12.01
CA VAL A 113 -5.00 -11.09 12.22
C VAL A 113 -5.39 -9.67 11.81
N THR A 114 -6.44 -9.56 11.00
CA THR A 114 -6.96 -8.23 10.61
C THR A 114 -7.49 -7.46 11.81
N GLY A 115 -7.18 -6.16 11.86
CA GLY A 115 -7.68 -5.24 12.89
C GLY A 115 -9.16 -4.88 12.75
N THR A 116 -9.81 -5.30 11.66
CA THR A 116 -11.17 -4.86 11.31
C THR A 116 -12.20 -5.08 12.43
N GLY A 117 -12.21 -6.27 13.05
CA GLY A 117 -13.13 -6.58 14.15
C GLY A 117 -12.89 -5.73 15.39
N LEU A 118 -11.62 -5.47 15.74
CA LEU A 118 -11.27 -4.59 16.86
C LEU A 118 -11.65 -3.13 16.59
N ILE A 119 -11.41 -2.65 15.36
CA ILE A 119 -11.81 -1.30 14.92
C ILE A 119 -13.32 -1.12 15.08
N LYS A 120 -14.13 -2.07 14.63
CA LYS A 120 -15.60 -2.03 14.77
C LYS A 120 -16.08 -1.97 16.23
N ARG A 121 -15.34 -2.56 17.16
CA ARG A 121 -15.64 -2.47 18.59
C ARG A 121 -15.31 -1.10 19.19
N LYS A 122 -14.27 -0.43 18.66
CA LYS A 122 -13.76 0.86 19.16
C LYS A 122 -14.47 2.05 18.51
N VAL A 123 -14.79 1.95 17.23
CA VAL A 123 -15.35 3.03 16.41
C VAL A 123 -16.73 2.61 15.91
N SER A 124 -17.76 3.22 16.46
CA SER A 124 -19.15 2.92 16.07
C SER A 124 -19.43 3.32 14.63
N GLY A 125 -20.20 2.47 13.94
CA GLY A 125 -20.64 2.73 12.56
C GLY A 125 -19.66 2.32 11.45
N VAL A 126 -18.45 1.87 11.79
CA VAL A 126 -17.50 1.34 10.81
C VAL A 126 -18.00 0.00 10.25
N LYS A 127 -17.95 -0.15 8.94
CA LYS A 127 -18.31 -1.39 8.24
C LYS A 127 -17.07 -2.11 7.73
N SER A 128 -17.03 -3.41 7.92
CA SER A 128 -16.04 -4.29 7.31
C SER A 128 -16.37 -4.55 5.85
N VAL A 129 -15.34 -4.57 4.98
CA VAL A 129 -15.48 -4.80 3.54
C VAL A 129 -14.46 -5.82 3.09
N ILE A 130 -14.88 -6.83 2.35
CA ILE A 130 -14.01 -7.83 1.72
C ILE A 130 -14.66 -8.36 0.42
N SER A 131 -13.86 -8.95 -0.44
CA SER A 131 -14.38 -9.63 -1.64
C SER A 131 -15.32 -10.77 -1.28
N LYS A 132 -16.46 -10.85 -1.96
CA LYS A 132 -17.40 -11.98 -1.84
C LYS A 132 -16.75 -13.33 -2.18
N ALA A 133 -15.82 -13.32 -3.14
CA ALA A 133 -15.08 -14.51 -3.54
C ALA A 133 -14.14 -15.06 -2.45
N SER A 134 -13.84 -14.28 -1.40
CA SER A 134 -13.03 -14.73 -0.26
C SER A 134 -13.76 -15.77 0.60
N GLY A 135 -15.09 -15.77 0.60
CA GLY A 135 -15.91 -16.59 1.50
C GLY A 135 -15.89 -16.17 2.97
N ALA A 136 -15.17 -15.10 3.32
CA ALA A 136 -15.10 -14.57 4.68
C ALA A 136 -16.35 -13.75 5.02
N THR A 137 -16.67 -13.63 6.31
CA THR A 137 -17.79 -12.82 6.81
C THR A 137 -17.40 -11.34 6.88
N ALA A 138 -18.26 -10.47 6.35
CA ALA A 138 -18.13 -9.01 6.46
C ALA A 138 -19.50 -8.33 6.45
N ASP A 139 -19.53 -7.02 6.76
CA ASP A 139 -20.77 -6.23 6.68
C ASP A 139 -21.12 -5.91 5.22
N LEU A 140 -20.11 -5.73 4.37
CA LEU A 140 -20.28 -5.47 2.95
C LEU A 140 -19.35 -6.37 2.13
N TYR A 141 -19.89 -6.89 1.06
CA TYR A 141 -19.15 -7.66 0.08
C TYR A 141 -18.97 -6.87 -1.19
N VAL A 142 -17.77 -6.95 -1.77
CA VAL A 142 -17.47 -6.31 -3.05
C VAL A 142 -17.19 -7.36 -4.12
N GLU A 143 -17.55 -7.00 -5.35
CA GLU A 143 -17.33 -7.78 -6.57
C GLU A 143 -16.54 -6.92 -7.59
N PRO A 144 -15.91 -7.52 -8.61
CA PRO A 144 -15.17 -6.77 -9.62
C PRO A 144 -16.03 -5.73 -10.32
N GLY A 145 -15.53 -4.49 -10.39
CA GLY A 145 -16.22 -3.35 -10.98
C GLY A 145 -17.00 -2.49 -9.99
N ASP A 146 -17.19 -2.96 -8.76
CA ASP A 146 -17.81 -2.16 -7.71
C ASP A 146 -16.98 -0.92 -7.38
N LYS A 147 -17.65 0.09 -6.81
CA LYS A 147 -17.02 1.32 -6.31
C LYS A 147 -17.30 1.49 -4.83
N VAL A 148 -16.24 1.63 -4.04
CA VAL A 148 -16.31 1.93 -2.61
C VAL A 148 -16.15 3.46 -2.44
N HIS A 149 -17.25 4.16 -2.18
CA HIS A 149 -17.25 5.61 -2.02
C HIS A 149 -16.91 6.04 -0.60
N PHE A 150 -16.09 7.10 -0.48
CA PHE A 150 -15.79 7.79 0.77
C PHE A 150 -15.74 9.31 0.51
N GLY A 151 -16.87 9.97 0.70
CA GLY A 151 -17.11 11.34 0.24
C GLY A 151 -17.30 11.40 -1.28
N ASP A 152 -16.60 12.34 -1.92
CA ASP A 152 -16.58 12.49 -3.39
C ASP A 152 -15.57 11.55 -4.06
N LEU A 153 -14.72 10.90 -3.27
CA LEU A 153 -13.72 9.96 -3.73
C LEU A 153 -14.25 8.52 -3.74
N PHE A 154 -13.66 7.69 -4.57
CA PHE A 154 -13.99 6.26 -4.60
C PHE A 154 -12.78 5.39 -4.95
N LEU A 155 -12.86 4.13 -4.52
CA LEU A 155 -11.99 3.05 -4.95
C LEU A 155 -12.77 2.11 -5.88
N GLU A 156 -12.20 1.81 -7.03
CA GLU A 156 -12.67 0.79 -7.96
C GLU A 156 -12.12 -0.58 -7.54
N VAL A 157 -12.97 -1.59 -7.50
CA VAL A 157 -12.59 -2.95 -7.12
C VAL A 157 -12.21 -3.75 -8.36
N ARG A 158 -11.02 -4.33 -8.37
CA ARG A 158 -10.52 -5.21 -9.42
C ARG A 158 -10.20 -6.58 -8.86
N ALA A 159 -10.76 -7.65 -9.44
CA ALA A 159 -10.38 -9.01 -9.07
C ALA A 159 -8.93 -9.27 -9.48
N THR A 160 -8.14 -9.77 -8.53
CA THR A 160 -6.75 -10.15 -8.73
C THR A 160 -6.44 -11.49 -8.06
N PRO A 161 -7.22 -12.56 -8.40
CA PRO A 161 -7.02 -13.87 -7.80
C PRO A 161 -5.65 -14.45 -8.15
N GLY A 162 -5.18 -15.40 -7.32
CA GLY A 162 -3.93 -16.10 -7.54
C GLY A 162 -3.15 -16.36 -6.27
N HIS A 163 -2.92 -15.33 -5.43
CA HIS A 163 -2.46 -15.54 -4.06
C HIS A 163 -3.59 -16.16 -3.22
N THR A 164 -4.78 -15.61 -3.32
CA THR A 164 -6.02 -16.23 -2.86
C THR A 164 -7.13 -16.08 -3.92
N LYS A 165 -8.18 -16.90 -3.85
CA LYS A 165 -9.35 -16.77 -4.74
C LYS A 165 -10.08 -15.43 -4.55
N GLY A 166 -10.02 -14.88 -3.34
CA GLY A 166 -10.70 -13.66 -2.95
C GLY A 166 -9.86 -12.41 -3.09
N CYS A 167 -8.64 -12.47 -3.62
CA CYS A 167 -7.81 -11.28 -3.79
C CYS A 167 -8.48 -10.25 -4.68
N VAL A 168 -8.50 -9.01 -4.18
CA VAL A 168 -8.88 -7.82 -4.94
C VAL A 168 -7.82 -6.74 -4.82
N THR A 169 -7.70 -5.93 -5.86
CA THR A 169 -6.95 -4.68 -5.85
C THR A 169 -7.93 -3.53 -5.79
N TYR A 170 -7.74 -2.63 -4.85
CA TYR A 170 -8.48 -1.37 -4.78
C TYR A 170 -7.73 -0.29 -5.53
N VAL A 171 -8.38 0.39 -6.49
CA VAL A 171 -7.75 1.41 -7.34
C VAL A 171 -8.48 2.73 -7.21
N THR A 172 -7.77 3.84 -6.98
CA THR A 172 -8.42 5.18 -6.98
C THR A 172 -9.10 5.46 -8.31
N GLY A 173 -10.20 6.21 -8.27
CA GLY A 173 -11.05 6.47 -9.41
C GLY A 173 -10.31 7.04 -10.63
N ASP A 174 -10.88 6.86 -11.81
CA ASP A 174 -10.37 7.37 -13.07
C ASP A 174 -11.30 8.48 -13.61
N ALA A 175 -11.23 9.64 -12.96
CA ALA A 175 -11.99 10.83 -13.33
C ALA A 175 -11.16 12.07 -13.00
N PRO A 176 -11.43 13.23 -13.63
CA PRO A 176 -10.63 14.45 -13.43
C PRO A 176 -10.60 14.97 -11.99
N ASP A 177 -11.62 14.65 -11.19
CA ASP A 177 -11.75 15.05 -9.79
C ASP A 177 -11.19 14.01 -8.81
N GLN A 178 -10.70 12.88 -9.31
CA GLN A 178 -10.07 11.82 -8.53
C GLN A 178 -8.54 12.00 -8.45
N PRO A 179 -7.87 11.36 -7.49
CA PRO A 179 -6.41 11.47 -7.30
C PRO A 179 -5.60 11.04 -8.53
N GLN A 180 -4.63 11.88 -8.92
CA GLN A 180 -3.68 11.56 -9.98
C GLN A 180 -2.24 11.77 -9.48
N PRO A 181 -1.29 10.88 -9.83
CA PRO A 181 -1.50 9.62 -10.54
C PRO A 181 -2.41 8.67 -9.75
N ARG A 182 -3.07 7.72 -10.45
CA ARG A 182 -3.89 6.69 -9.78
C ARG A 182 -3.03 5.87 -8.82
N MET A 183 -3.67 5.35 -7.78
CA MET A 183 -3.06 4.51 -6.76
C MET A 183 -3.75 3.15 -6.75
N ALA A 184 -2.98 2.07 -6.75
CA ALA A 184 -3.47 0.70 -6.70
C ALA A 184 -2.95 0.01 -5.44
N PHE A 185 -3.86 -0.40 -4.57
CA PHE A 185 -3.60 -1.15 -3.34
C PHE A 185 -3.77 -2.63 -3.67
N THR A 186 -2.65 -3.29 -3.92
CA THR A 186 -2.60 -4.58 -4.61
C THR A 186 -2.68 -5.78 -3.69
N GLY A 187 -2.68 -5.57 -2.37
CA GLY A 187 -2.54 -6.70 -1.44
C GLY A 187 -1.29 -7.52 -1.77
N ASP A 188 -1.45 -8.83 -1.75
CA ASP A 188 -0.40 -9.78 -2.13
C ASP A 188 -0.47 -10.24 -3.59
N ALA A 189 -1.44 -9.75 -4.37
CA ALA A 189 -1.48 -10.07 -5.80
C ALA A 189 -0.22 -9.55 -6.52
N LEU A 190 0.26 -8.35 -6.18
CA LEU A 190 1.49 -7.76 -6.71
C LEU A 190 2.28 -7.12 -5.58
N LEU A 191 3.52 -7.55 -5.38
CA LEU A 191 4.50 -6.95 -4.48
C LEU A 191 5.57 -6.21 -5.29
N ILE A 192 6.26 -5.26 -4.66
CA ILE A 192 7.37 -4.58 -5.32
C ILE A 192 8.49 -5.60 -5.59
N ARG A 193 8.81 -5.82 -6.85
CA ARG A 193 9.75 -6.85 -7.33
C ARG A 193 9.36 -8.27 -6.92
N GLY A 194 8.05 -8.55 -6.87
CA GLY A 194 7.54 -9.87 -6.52
C GLY A 194 6.04 -9.98 -6.67
N CYS A 195 5.51 -11.08 -6.17
CA CYS A 195 4.09 -11.34 -6.00
C CYS A 195 3.89 -12.28 -4.82
N GLY A 196 2.67 -12.36 -4.29
CA GLY A 196 2.33 -13.33 -3.26
C GLY A 196 2.54 -14.77 -3.73
N ARG A 197 2.73 -15.67 -2.79
CA ARG A 197 2.79 -17.11 -3.06
C ARG A 197 1.43 -17.66 -3.45
N THR A 198 1.39 -18.76 -4.20
CA THR A 198 0.15 -19.33 -4.77
C THR A 198 -0.16 -20.72 -4.22
N ASP A 199 0.56 -21.19 -3.20
CA ASP A 199 0.58 -22.61 -2.81
C ASP A 199 -0.23 -22.95 -1.54
N PHE A 200 -0.89 -21.99 -0.87
CA PHE A 200 -1.52 -22.28 0.42
C PHE A 200 -3.03 -22.36 0.41
N GLN A 201 -3.74 -21.57 -0.32
CA GLN A 201 -5.19 -21.45 -0.12
C GLN A 201 -6.04 -22.49 -0.86
N VAL A 202 -5.44 -23.28 -1.75
CA VAL A 202 -6.12 -24.37 -2.46
C VAL A 202 -6.27 -25.62 -1.58
N VAL A 203 -5.44 -25.76 -0.55
CA VAL A 203 -5.32 -27.00 0.26
C VAL A 203 -6.39 -27.09 1.35
N PHE A 204 -6.95 -25.98 1.83
CA PHE A 204 -7.82 -26.00 3.01
C PHE A 204 -9.27 -26.42 2.79
N PHE A 205 -9.76 -26.48 1.55
CA PHE A 205 -11.18 -26.77 1.30
C PHE A 205 -11.50 -28.14 0.68
N PHE A 206 -10.52 -28.87 0.10
CA PHE A 206 -10.79 -30.24 -0.42
C PHE A 206 -9.51 -31.10 -0.38
N PRO A 207 -9.55 -32.28 0.28
CA PRO A 207 -8.43 -33.23 0.28
C PRO A 207 -8.26 -34.04 -1.01
N ILE A 208 -8.97 -33.71 -2.06
CA ILE A 208 -8.95 -34.45 -3.32
C ILE A 208 -8.79 -33.43 -4.47
N PHE A 209 -7.57 -33.10 -4.87
CA PHE A 209 -7.20 -32.82 -6.25
C PHE A 209 -5.78 -32.27 -6.35
N PHE A 210 -4.86 -33.15 -6.67
CA PHE A 210 -3.44 -32.85 -6.93
C PHE A 210 -3.21 -32.16 -8.30
N SER A 211 -4.23 -31.59 -8.92
CA SER A 211 -4.16 -31.08 -10.31
C SER A 211 -4.33 -29.56 -10.49
N TYR A 212 -4.36 -28.75 -9.41
CA TYR A 212 -4.76 -27.35 -9.52
C TYR A 212 -3.62 -26.33 -9.70
N ALA A 213 -2.37 -26.68 -9.52
CA ALA A 213 -1.24 -25.74 -9.68
C ALA A 213 -1.14 -25.10 -11.08
N SER A 214 -1.69 -25.76 -12.11
CA SER A 214 -1.70 -25.21 -13.47
C SER A 214 -2.86 -24.24 -13.74
N GLN A 215 -4.00 -24.40 -13.05
CA GLN A 215 -5.19 -23.58 -13.24
C GLN A 215 -5.09 -22.27 -12.47
N ASP A 216 -4.54 -22.31 -11.23
CA ASP A 216 -4.32 -21.12 -10.41
C ASP A 216 -3.30 -20.16 -11.04
N TRP A 217 -2.30 -20.70 -11.76
CA TRP A 217 -1.34 -19.90 -12.50
C TRP A 217 -1.99 -19.09 -13.64
N TRP A 218 -2.90 -19.71 -14.39
CA TRP A 218 -3.62 -19.04 -15.47
C TRP A 218 -4.51 -17.92 -14.94
N GLU A 219 -5.23 -18.17 -13.84
CA GLU A 219 -6.05 -17.17 -13.17
C GLU A 219 -5.18 -16.01 -12.63
N PHE A 220 -4.03 -16.32 -12.02
CA PHE A 220 -3.10 -15.32 -11.53
C PHE A 220 -2.51 -14.46 -12.65
N ARG A 221 -2.10 -15.07 -13.75
CA ARG A 221 -1.61 -14.34 -14.92
C ARG A 221 -2.73 -13.54 -15.58
N ALA A 222 -3.92 -14.09 -15.66
CA ALA A 222 -5.09 -13.38 -16.18
C ALA A 222 -5.45 -12.17 -15.30
N ALA A 223 -5.26 -12.28 -13.99
CA ALA A 223 -5.43 -11.18 -13.05
C ALA A 223 -4.39 -10.07 -13.21
N LEU A 224 -3.18 -10.41 -13.64
CA LEU A 224 -2.10 -9.45 -13.87
C LEU A 224 -1.99 -8.97 -15.33
N GLN A 225 -2.51 -9.73 -16.30
CA GLN A 225 -2.45 -9.44 -17.73
C GLN A 225 -3.83 -9.44 -18.39
N ILE A 226 -3.92 -8.80 -19.55
CA ILE A 226 -5.13 -8.79 -20.38
C ILE A 226 -5.48 -10.23 -20.79
N ASN A 227 -6.66 -10.71 -20.40
CA ASN A 227 -7.25 -11.89 -21.03
C ASN A 227 -8.05 -11.45 -22.26
N PRO A 228 -7.55 -11.69 -23.49
CA PRO A 228 -8.23 -11.26 -24.71
C PRO A 228 -9.59 -11.94 -24.93
N TYR A 229 -9.88 -13.04 -24.21
CA TYR A 229 -11.09 -13.85 -24.42
C TYR A 229 -12.27 -13.47 -23.49
N THR A 230 -12.05 -12.76 -22.39
CA THR A 230 -13.13 -12.44 -21.43
C THR A 230 -13.68 -11.02 -21.54
N GLY A 231 -13.04 -10.15 -22.33
CA GLY A 231 -13.48 -8.74 -22.48
C GLY A 231 -13.41 -7.90 -21.19
N MET A 232 -12.96 -8.48 -20.08
CA MET A 232 -12.83 -7.75 -18.82
C MET A 232 -11.40 -7.24 -18.60
N ASN A 233 -11.18 -5.96 -18.92
CA ASN A 233 -9.93 -5.24 -18.66
C ASN A 233 -9.80 -4.85 -17.18
N LEU A 234 -9.85 -5.79 -16.24
CA LEU A 234 -9.87 -5.48 -14.80
C LEU A 234 -8.52 -5.70 -14.10
N THR A 235 -7.45 -5.94 -14.84
CA THR A 235 -6.15 -6.33 -14.28
C THR A 235 -5.23 -5.13 -13.99
N ILE A 236 -4.26 -5.31 -13.09
CA ILE A 236 -3.33 -4.25 -12.65
C ILE A 236 -2.50 -3.73 -13.83
N CYS A 237 -1.99 -4.61 -14.69
CA CYS A 237 -1.10 -4.22 -15.81
C CYS A 237 -1.81 -3.45 -16.94
N THR A 238 -3.15 -3.37 -16.92
CA THR A 238 -3.91 -2.52 -17.86
C THR A 238 -4.05 -1.07 -17.37
N LEU A 239 -3.68 -0.80 -16.13
CA LEU A 239 -3.64 0.56 -15.60
C LEU A 239 -2.55 1.39 -16.30
N PRO A 240 -2.69 2.73 -16.32
CA PRO A 240 -1.62 3.60 -16.78
C PRO A 240 -0.28 3.26 -16.12
N LYS A 241 0.81 3.29 -16.87
CA LYS A 241 2.15 2.97 -16.37
C LYS A 241 2.59 3.83 -15.19
N SER A 242 2.06 5.04 -15.07
CA SER A 242 2.28 5.97 -13.96
C SER A 242 1.48 5.64 -12.71
N THR A 243 0.57 4.66 -12.73
CA THR A 243 -0.20 4.25 -11.55
C THR A 243 0.73 3.75 -10.47
N LEU A 244 0.59 4.31 -9.26
CA LEU A 244 1.38 3.94 -8.09
C LEU A 244 0.91 2.60 -7.53
N ILE A 245 1.85 1.73 -7.20
CA ILE A 245 1.60 0.41 -6.62
C ILE A 245 1.93 0.44 -5.13
N TYR A 246 0.94 0.10 -4.32
CA TYR A 246 1.01 0.00 -2.87
C TYR A 246 0.63 -1.42 -2.43
N PRO A 247 1.60 -2.31 -2.18
CA PRO A 247 1.35 -3.71 -1.79
C PRO A 247 1.00 -3.86 -0.32
N ALA A 248 0.47 -5.03 0.10
CA ALA A 248 0.26 -5.31 1.52
C ALA A 248 1.61 -5.45 2.27
N HIS A 249 2.64 -5.99 1.62
CA HIS A 249 3.94 -6.23 2.25
C HIS A 249 5.10 -5.62 1.48
N ASP A 250 6.10 -5.14 2.23
CA ASP A 250 7.39 -4.72 1.66
C ASP A 250 8.54 -5.12 2.60
N TYR A 251 9.26 -6.15 2.18
CA TYR A 251 10.40 -6.69 2.92
C TYR A 251 11.73 -5.99 2.58
N ARG A 252 11.71 -4.99 1.69
CA ARG A 252 12.91 -4.34 1.14
C ARG A 252 12.98 -2.84 1.40
N GLY A 253 11.89 -2.23 1.90
CA GLY A 253 11.82 -0.80 2.19
C GLY A 253 11.67 0.09 0.95
N PHE A 254 11.12 -0.42 -0.15
CA PHE A 254 10.85 0.38 -1.36
C PHE A 254 9.62 1.26 -1.22
N THR A 255 8.67 0.88 -0.37
CA THR A 255 7.45 1.59 -0.02
C THR A 255 6.43 1.78 -1.14
N VAL A 256 6.84 2.12 -2.33
CA VAL A 256 6.00 2.36 -3.50
C VAL A 256 6.73 2.01 -4.79
N SER A 257 6.00 1.57 -5.79
CA SER A 257 6.48 1.35 -7.17
C SER A 257 5.44 1.90 -8.16
N THR A 258 5.62 1.65 -9.45
CA THR A 258 4.62 1.94 -10.48
C THR A 258 4.31 0.72 -11.32
N VAL A 259 3.16 0.73 -12.00
CA VAL A 259 2.83 -0.33 -12.97
C VAL A 259 3.92 -0.47 -14.03
N GLY A 260 4.42 0.66 -14.57
CA GLY A 260 5.49 0.64 -15.57
C GLY A 260 6.78 0.04 -15.06
N GLU A 261 7.15 0.36 -13.82
CA GLU A 261 8.35 -0.15 -13.17
C GLU A 261 8.26 -1.65 -12.90
N GLU A 262 7.12 -2.16 -12.43
CA GLU A 262 6.93 -3.58 -12.21
C GLU A 262 6.85 -4.38 -13.52
N MET A 263 6.26 -3.82 -14.59
CA MET A 263 6.26 -4.44 -15.91
C MET A 263 7.67 -4.61 -16.50
N GLU A 264 8.62 -3.76 -16.13
CA GLU A 264 9.99 -3.79 -16.63
C GLU A 264 10.93 -4.59 -15.73
N HIS A 265 10.80 -4.45 -14.41
CA HIS A 265 11.81 -4.89 -13.45
C HIS A 265 11.35 -5.99 -12.49
N ASN A 266 10.07 -6.41 -12.51
CA ASN A 266 9.63 -7.48 -11.62
C ASN A 266 10.23 -8.82 -12.04
N PRO A 267 11.04 -9.48 -11.19
CA PRO A 267 11.78 -10.69 -11.57
C PRO A 267 10.89 -11.92 -11.80
N ARG A 268 9.61 -11.86 -11.38
CA ARG A 268 8.65 -12.94 -11.59
C ARG A 268 7.74 -12.66 -12.78
N LEU A 269 7.14 -11.47 -12.84
CA LEU A 269 6.13 -11.12 -13.83
C LEU A 269 6.67 -10.85 -15.24
N THR A 270 7.97 -10.53 -15.36
CA THR A 270 8.64 -10.35 -16.66
C THR A 270 9.03 -11.67 -17.35
N LYS A 271 8.74 -12.80 -16.72
CA LYS A 271 9.11 -14.13 -17.24
C LYS A 271 7.98 -14.75 -18.07
N ASP A 272 8.37 -15.68 -18.94
CA ASP A 272 7.42 -16.58 -19.58
C ASP A 272 6.75 -17.53 -18.58
N GLU A 273 5.71 -18.21 -19.03
CA GLU A 273 4.89 -19.10 -18.20
C GLU A 273 5.69 -20.17 -17.48
N GLU A 274 6.52 -20.89 -18.23
CA GLU A 274 7.31 -22.00 -17.68
C GLU A 274 8.30 -21.54 -16.63
N LYS A 275 8.97 -20.42 -16.87
CA LYS A 275 9.89 -19.84 -15.89
C LYS A 275 9.16 -19.33 -14.66
N PHE A 276 7.99 -18.69 -14.84
CA PHE A 276 7.17 -18.24 -13.72
C PHE A 276 6.74 -19.43 -12.85
N LYS A 277 6.17 -20.48 -13.44
CA LYS A 277 5.78 -21.73 -12.74
C LYS A 277 6.95 -22.32 -11.96
N ASN A 278 8.13 -22.41 -12.61
CA ASN A 278 9.33 -22.94 -11.98
C ASN A 278 9.78 -22.08 -10.80
N ILE A 279 9.74 -20.74 -10.91
CA ILE A 279 10.05 -19.82 -9.80
C ILE A 279 9.08 -20.07 -8.64
N MET A 280 7.77 -20.10 -8.90
CA MET A 280 6.76 -20.25 -7.87
C MET A 280 6.83 -21.61 -7.18
N ALA A 281 7.08 -22.69 -7.91
CA ALA A 281 7.26 -24.03 -7.35
C ALA A 281 8.53 -24.18 -6.48
N ASN A 282 9.54 -23.33 -6.69
CA ASN A 282 10.84 -23.38 -6.01
C ASN A 282 11.07 -22.19 -5.06
N LEU A 283 10.03 -21.52 -4.60
CA LEU A 283 10.17 -20.42 -3.63
C LEU A 283 10.75 -20.89 -2.29
N ASN A 284 10.56 -22.17 -1.93
CA ASN A 284 11.04 -22.79 -0.68
C ASN A 284 10.75 -21.95 0.56
N LEU A 285 9.60 -21.30 0.60
CA LEU A 285 9.17 -20.48 1.72
C LEU A 285 8.66 -21.38 2.85
N SER A 286 9.03 -21.04 4.07
CA SER A 286 8.51 -21.74 5.27
C SER A 286 6.99 -21.59 5.38
N TYR A 287 6.36 -22.51 6.11
CA TYR A 287 4.95 -22.41 6.49
C TYR A 287 4.72 -21.11 7.27
N PRO A 288 3.70 -20.30 6.92
CA PRO A 288 3.46 -19.04 7.61
C PRO A 288 3.10 -19.29 9.08
N LYS A 289 3.85 -18.67 9.98
CA LYS A 289 3.74 -18.92 11.44
C LYS A 289 2.36 -18.66 12.01
N MET A 290 1.62 -17.74 11.41
CA MET A 290 0.33 -17.29 11.93
C MET A 290 -0.87 -17.89 11.20
N ILE A 291 -0.68 -18.68 10.13
CA ILE A 291 -1.77 -19.10 9.23
C ILE A 291 -2.89 -19.86 9.98
N ASP A 292 -2.54 -20.73 10.92
CA ASP A 292 -3.50 -21.54 11.68
C ASP A 292 -4.34 -20.71 12.67
N ILE A 293 -3.89 -19.50 12.99
CA ILE A 293 -4.58 -18.52 13.85
C ILE A 293 -5.25 -17.45 12.98
N ALA A 294 -4.50 -16.89 12.04
CA ALA A 294 -4.93 -15.74 11.26
C ALA A 294 -6.06 -16.09 10.29
N VAL A 295 -5.94 -17.18 9.53
CA VAL A 295 -6.97 -17.53 8.53
C VAL A 295 -8.33 -17.77 9.19
N PRO A 296 -8.50 -18.62 10.21
CA PRO A 296 -9.79 -18.79 10.88
C PRO A 296 -10.35 -17.49 11.45
N ALA A 297 -9.51 -16.65 12.09
CA ALA A 297 -9.93 -15.36 12.62
C ALA A 297 -10.36 -14.40 11.50
N ASN A 298 -9.61 -14.32 10.42
CA ASN A 298 -9.87 -13.41 9.30
C ASN A 298 -11.11 -13.83 8.49
N MET A 299 -11.44 -15.12 8.47
CA MET A 299 -12.71 -15.61 7.92
C MET A 299 -13.95 -15.07 8.66
N VAL A 300 -13.79 -14.62 9.90
CA VAL A 300 -14.85 -14.00 10.73
C VAL A 300 -14.48 -12.58 11.15
N CYS A 301 -13.90 -11.81 10.24
CA CYS A 301 -13.59 -10.39 10.43
C CYS A 301 -12.55 -10.09 11.52
N GLY A 302 -11.60 -10.99 11.76
CA GLY A 302 -10.57 -10.83 12.79
C GLY A 302 -11.07 -11.03 14.22
N ILE A 303 -12.26 -11.57 14.41
CA ILE A 303 -12.81 -11.87 15.72
C ILE A 303 -12.19 -13.19 16.18
N GLN A 304 -11.29 -13.10 17.16
CA GLN A 304 -10.87 -14.29 17.89
C GLN A 304 -11.99 -14.66 18.86
N THR A 305 -12.65 -15.78 18.63
CA THR A 305 -13.41 -16.45 19.69
C THR A 305 -12.35 -16.99 20.65
N ASN A 306 -12.31 -16.45 21.88
CA ASN A 306 -11.47 -17.01 22.92
C ASN A 306 -11.70 -18.52 22.98
N PRO A 307 -10.65 -19.33 23.10
CA PRO A 307 -10.77 -20.76 23.28
C PRO A 307 -11.52 -21.09 24.55
#